data_43f758d77644c1e1762815934f3200f9
#
_entry.id   43f758d77644c1e1762815934f3200f9
#
_cell.length_a   1.000
_cell.length_b   1.000
_cell.length_c   1.000
_cell.angle_alpha   90.00
_cell.angle_beta   90.00
_cell.angle_gamma   90.00
#
_symmetry.space_group_name_H-M   'P 1'
#
loop_
_entity.id
_entity.type
_entity.pdbx_description
1 polymer ?
#
loop_
_entity_poly.entity_id
_entity_poly.type
_entity_poly.pdbx_seq_one_letter_code
_entity_poly.pdbx_strand_id
1 'polypeptide(L)'
;RHPTGVEMYKKLVAVSDVVIENYAYGIMERLGIGYDTLREINPEIIMVSMPQFGNTGPFKHYKGWGTSAEAMTGHFSIRGYEDQEIEKMQGMVHTDATSSSNVPFAVLAALFHKRRTGKGQFIDFGQCEAFMPHMGELMMDYVMNGRVAKRMGNRHKAWAPHGCYPS
;
A
#
# COMPACT_ATOMS: atom_id res chain seq x y z
N ARG A 1 -17.60 8.52 15.00
CA ARG A 1 -17.65 10.01 15.16
C ARG A 1 -18.21 10.46 16.51
N HIS A 2 -18.42 9.55 17.44
CA HIS A 2 -18.94 9.92 18.76
C HIS A 2 -17.80 10.59 19.56
N PRO A 3 -18.01 11.75 20.22
CA PRO A 3 -16.96 12.43 20.98
C PRO A 3 -16.26 11.54 21.99
N THR A 4 -17.01 10.74 22.75
CA THR A 4 -16.44 9.79 23.72
C THR A 4 -15.49 8.78 23.06
N GLY A 5 -15.79 8.33 21.83
CA GLY A 5 -14.90 7.42 21.09
C GLY A 5 -13.59 8.08 20.70
N VAL A 6 -13.62 9.35 20.30
CA VAL A 6 -12.42 10.15 20.01
C VAL A 6 -11.55 10.31 21.26
N GLU A 7 -12.17 10.62 22.40
CA GLU A 7 -11.45 10.77 23.67
C GLU A 7 -10.84 9.44 24.15
N MET A 8 -11.56 8.33 24.00
CA MET A 8 -11.00 7.00 24.30
C MET A 8 -9.82 6.67 23.39
N TYR A 9 -9.92 6.98 22.10
CA TYR A 9 -8.84 6.78 21.14
C TYR A 9 -7.58 7.59 21.52
N LYS A 10 -7.75 8.86 21.89
CA LYS A 10 -6.65 9.71 22.36
C LYS A 10 -5.97 9.16 23.62
N LYS A 11 -6.74 8.60 24.55
CA LYS A 11 -6.18 7.95 25.76
C LYS A 11 -5.36 6.70 25.40
N LEU A 12 -5.78 5.93 24.40
CA LEU A 12 -5.00 4.78 23.90
C LEU A 12 -3.70 5.23 23.23
N VAL A 13 -3.75 6.30 22.44
CA VAL A 13 -2.56 6.86 21.78
C VAL A 13 -1.50 7.30 22.80
N ALA A 14 -1.91 7.85 23.94
CA ALA A 14 -0.98 8.27 25.00
C ALA A 14 -0.11 7.12 25.55
N VAL A 15 -0.54 5.87 25.41
CA VAL A 15 0.14 4.66 25.91
C VAL A 15 0.59 3.72 24.78
N SER A 16 0.48 4.17 23.52
CA SER A 16 0.81 3.37 22.33
C SER A 16 2.14 3.82 21.74
N ASP A 17 2.87 2.90 21.12
CA ASP A 17 4.07 3.22 20.34
C ASP A 17 3.76 3.50 18.88
N VAL A 18 2.74 2.84 18.34
CA VAL A 18 2.40 2.84 16.91
C VAL A 18 0.89 2.94 16.71
N VAL A 19 0.52 3.77 15.75
CA VAL A 19 -0.85 3.85 15.21
C VAL A 19 -0.77 3.49 13.72
N ILE A 20 -1.65 2.60 13.28
CA ILE A 20 -1.79 2.25 11.86
C ILE A 20 -3.23 2.51 11.45
N GLU A 21 -3.43 3.20 10.33
CA GLU A 21 -4.74 3.43 9.77
C GLU A 21 -4.75 3.18 8.26
N ASN A 22 -5.89 2.77 7.73
CA ASN A 22 -6.12 2.49 6.31
C ASN A 22 -7.41 3.16 5.84
N TYR A 23 -7.61 4.41 6.24
CA TYR A 23 -8.75 5.20 5.78
C TYR A 23 -8.41 5.96 4.50
N ALA A 24 -9.45 6.47 3.82
CA ALA A 24 -9.25 7.41 2.73
C ALA A 24 -8.63 8.71 3.25
N TYR A 25 -7.84 9.36 2.40
CA TYR A 25 -7.18 10.63 2.68
C TYR A 25 -8.05 11.64 3.44
N GLY A 26 -7.51 12.23 4.47
CA GLY A 26 -8.13 13.28 5.27
C GLY A 26 -9.21 12.81 6.25
N ILE A 27 -9.44 11.50 6.43
CA ILE A 27 -10.41 10.99 7.41
C ILE A 27 -9.93 11.23 8.84
N MET A 28 -8.66 10.95 9.13
CA MET A 28 -8.09 11.12 10.47
C MET A 28 -8.13 12.58 10.92
N GLU A 29 -7.79 13.50 10.02
CA GLU A 29 -7.86 14.95 10.26
C GLU A 29 -9.29 15.40 10.54
N ARG A 30 -10.26 14.96 9.72
CA ARG A 30 -11.69 15.29 9.93
C ARG A 30 -12.27 14.72 11.22
N LEU A 31 -11.67 13.68 11.76
CA LEU A 31 -12.03 13.12 13.06
C LEU A 31 -11.31 13.82 14.23
N GLY A 32 -10.38 14.74 13.98
CA GLY A 32 -9.58 15.40 15.00
C GLY A 32 -8.54 14.49 15.65
N ILE A 33 -8.07 13.48 14.91
CA ILE A 33 -7.08 12.47 15.35
C ILE A 33 -6.00 12.26 14.26
N GLY A 34 -5.72 13.28 13.45
CA GLY A 34 -4.59 13.27 12.53
C GLY A 34 -3.24 13.33 13.25
N TYR A 35 -2.16 13.09 12.52
CA TYR A 35 -0.82 12.92 13.08
C TYR A 35 -0.38 14.07 13.99
N ASP A 36 -0.62 15.32 13.60
CA ASP A 36 -0.23 16.48 14.43
C ASP A 36 -0.91 16.46 15.79
N THR A 37 -2.23 16.16 15.83
CA THR A 37 -2.97 16.00 17.09
C THR A 37 -2.44 14.82 17.92
N LEU A 38 -2.10 13.70 17.29
CA LEU A 38 -1.58 12.53 18.01
C LEU A 38 -0.18 12.81 18.57
N ARG A 39 0.65 13.55 17.83
CA ARG A 39 1.98 13.97 18.25
C ARG A 39 1.96 14.94 19.43
N GLU A 40 0.94 15.79 19.55
CA GLU A 40 0.75 16.65 20.73
C GLU A 40 0.49 15.83 21.99
N ILE A 41 -0.22 14.69 21.85
CA ILE A 41 -0.55 13.77 22.95
C ILE A 41 0.66 12.89 23.32
N ASN A 42 1.34 12.37 22.29
CA ASN A 42 2.49 11.48 22.42
C ASN A 42 3.56 11.90 21.40
N PRO A 43 4.56 12.70 21.78
CA PRO A 43 5.60 13.18 20.86
C PRO A 43 6.44 12.08 20.22
N GLU A 44 6.42 10.87 20.80
CA GLU A 44 7.14 9.70 20.29
C GLU A 44 6.28 8.78 19.45
N ILE A 45 5.03 9.15 19.15
CA ILE A 45 4.13 8.30 18.39
C ILE A 45 4.63 8.08 16.95
N ILE A 46 4.59 6.86 16.50
CA ILE A 46 4.76 6.49 15.10
C ILE A 46 3.37 6.31 14.51
N MET A 47 3.05 7.04 13.45
CA MET A 47 1.78 6.85 12.73
C MET A 47 2.05 6.41 11.31
N VAL A 48 1.46 5.28 10.91
CA VAL A 48 1.42 4.81 9.52
C VAL A 48 0.05 5.11 8.96
N SER A 49 0.00 5.94 7.95
CA SER A 49 -1.20 6.19 7.14
C SER A 49 -1.02 5.51 5.80
N MET A 50 -1.93 4.59 5.44
CA MET A 50 -1.78 3.73 4.27
C MET A 50 -2.98 3.80 3.30
N PRO A 51 -3.39 5.00 2.87
CA PRO A 51 -4.40 5.13 1.83
C PRO A 51 -3.87 4.57 0.51
N GLN A 52 -4.76 4.17 -0.36
CA GLN A 52 -4.43 3.52 -1.62
C GLN A 52 -3.39 4.28 -2.47
N PHE A 53 -3.49 5.61 -2.52
CA PHE A 53 -2.64 6.47 -3.35
C PHE A 53 -1.73 7.40 -2.53
N GLY A 54 -1.52 7.13 -1.26
CA GLY A 54 -0.76 8.01 -0.36
C GLY A 54 -1.54 9.27 0.04
N ASN A 55 -0.91 10.08 0.88
CA ASN A 55 -1.47 11.35 1.36
C ASN A 55 -1.04 12.56 0.51
N THR A 56 -0.20 12.34 -0.50
CA THR A 56 0.32 13.37 -1.40
C THR A 56 0.00 13.03 -2.86
N GLY A 57 0.38 13.89 -3.79
CA GLY A 57 0.20 13.66 -5.21
C GLY A 57 -1.22 13.85 -5.75
N PRO A 58 -1.40 13.72 -7.08
CA PRO A 58 -2.64 14.06 -7.77
C PRO A 58 -3.79 13.10 -7.46
N PHE A 59 -3.51 11.85 -7.11
CA PHE A 59 -4.52 10.82 -6.88
C PHE A 59 -4.91 10.64 -5.41
N LYS A 60 -4.36 11.42 -4.48
CA LYS A 60 -4.64 11.30 -3.04
C LYS A 60 -6.11 11.30 -2.65
N HIS A 61 -6.97 11.95 -3.45
CA HIS A 61 -8.41 12.01 -3.21
C HIS A 61 -9.20 10.83 -3.77
N TYR A 62 -8.54 9.98 -4.56
CA TYR A 62 -9.19 8.81 -5.13
C TYR A 62 -9.44 7.78 -4.02
N LYS A 63 -10.62 7.19 -4.08
CA LYS A 63 -11.00 6.09 -3.19
C LYS A 63 -10.94 4.81 -3.98
N GLY A 64 -10.53 3.75 -3.33
CA GLY A 64 -10.47 2.46 -3.97
C GLY A 64 -10.39 1.33 -2.95
N TRP A 65 -10.33 0.14 -3.50
CA TRP A 65 -10.21 -1.14 -2.80
C TRP A 65 -9.03 -1.86 -3.43
N GLY A 66 -8.55 -2.92 -2.83
CA GLY A 66 -7.39 -3.67 -3.35
C GLY A 66 -7.49 -4.00 -4.85
N THR A 67 -8.68 -4.37 -5.33
CA THR A 67 -8.92 -4.66 -6.76
C THR A 67 -8.74 -3.42 -7.66
N SER A 68 -9.24 -2.26 -7.24
CA SER A 68 -9.05 -1.02 -8.01
C SER A 68 -7.61 -0.53 -7.96
N ALA A 69 -6.90 -0.77 -6.85
CA ALA A 69 -5.47 -0.53 -6.75
C ALA A 69 -4.69 -1.38 -7.77
N GLU A 70 -4.99 -2.67 -7.85
CA GLU A 70 -4.39 -3.56 -8.86
C GLU A 70 -4.63 -3.08 -10.28
N ALA A 71 -5.85 -2.64 -10.59
CA ALA A 71 -6.17 -2.10 -11.91
C ALA A 71 -5.36 -0.83 -12.22
N MET A 72 -5.28 0.09 -11.28
CA MET A 72 -4.56 1.36 -11.44
C MET A 72 -3.04 1.18 -11.55
N THR A 73 -2.47 0.15 -10.94
CA THR A 73 -1.04 -0.18 -11.10
C THR A 73 -0.74 -0.86 -12.45
N GLY A 74 -1.75 -1.22 -13.22
CA GLY A 74 -1.59 -1.94 -14.49
C GLY A 74 -1.44 -3.46 -14.33
N HIS A 75 -1.45 -4.00 -13.13
CA HIS A 75 -1.28 -5.43 -12.87
C HIS A 75 -2.34 -6.28 -13.56
N PHE A 76 -3.59 -5.82 -13.66
CA PHE A 76 -4.63 -6.51 -14.40
C PHE A 76 -4.33 -6.66 -15.90
N SER A 77 -3.61 -5.73 -16.50
CA SER A 77 -3.30 -5.76 -17.93
C SER A 77 -2.34 -6.87 -18.33
N ILE A 78 -1.57 -7.39 -17.38
CA ILE A 78 -0.51 -8.38 -17.62
C ILE A 78 -0.82 -9.76 -17.06
N ARG A 79 -1.80 -9.86 -16.17
CA ARG A 79 -2.17 -11.09 -15.48
C ARG A 79 -3.17 -11.90 -16.29
N GLY A 80 -3.05 -13.23 -16.24
CA GLY A 80 -3.97 -14.15 -16.90
C GLY A 80 -3.55 -14.59 -18.29
N TYR A 81 -4.41 -15.31 -18.97
CA TYR A 81 -4.20 -15.81 -20.32
C TYR A 81 -4.64 -14.78 -21.37
N GLU A 82 -4.07 -14.86 -22.57
CA GLU A 82 -4.32 -13.90 -23.65
C GLU A 82 -5.79 -13.86 -24.09
N ASP A 83 -6.44 -15.02 -24.08
CA ASP A 83 -7.84 -15.24 -24.47
C ASP A 83 -8.84 -15.03 -23.32
N GLN A 84 -8.36 -14.71 -22.12
CA GLN A 84 -9.23 -14.51 -20.95
C GLN A 84 -9.86 -13.12 -20.96
N GLU A 85 -11.18 -13.04 -20.78
CA GLU A 85 -11.90 -11.78 -20.61
C GLU A 85 -11.53 -11.13 -19.27
N ILE A 86 -11.26 -9.81 -19.28
CA ILE A 86 -10.85 -9.06 -18.08
C ILE A 86 -11.93 -9.11 -17.01
N GLU A 87 -13.18 -9.05 -17.41
CA GLU A 87 -14.35 -9.03 -16.53
C GLU A 87 -14.52 -10.32 -15.73
N LYS A 88 -13.97 -11.42 -16.26
CA LYS A 88 -13.99 -12.73 -15.62
C LYS A 88 -12.76 -13.00 -14.75
N MET A 89 -11.82 -12.06 -14.72
CA MET A 89 -10.63 -12.20 -13.89
C MET A 89 -10.97 -11.92 -12.42
N GLN A 90 -10.59 -12.85 -11.57
CA GLN A 90 -10.75 -12.66 -10.13
C GLN A 90 -9.72 -11.66 -9.60
N GLY A 91 -10.17 -10.68 -8.81
CA GLY A 91 -9.28 -9.78 -8.07
C GLY A 91 -8.50 -10.55 -7.01
N MET A 92 -7.20 -10.32 -6.92
CA MET A 92 -6.33 -11.02 -5.97
C MET A 92 -5.78 -10.12 -4.87
N VAL A 93 -6.15 -8.85 -4.86
CA VAL A 93 -5.75 -7.86 -3.83
C VAL A 93 -4.25 -7.87 -3.47
N HIS A 94 -3.40 -8.02 -4.50
CA HIS A 94 -1.95 -8.06 -4.31
C HIS A 94 -1.38 -6.81 -3.65
N THR A 95 -1.98 -5.65 -3.89
CA THR A 95 -1.57 -4.39 -3.24
C THR A 95 -1.76 -4.46 -1.73
N ASP A 96 -2.84 -5.09 -1.25
CA ASP A 96 -3.08 -5.28 0.18
C ASP A 96 -2.07 -6.27 0.78
N ALA A 97 -1.80 -7.38 0.09
CA ALA A 97 -0.80 -8.37 0.52
C ALA A 97 0.61 -7.77 0.58
N THR A 98 0.99 -6.98 -0.43
CA THR A 98 2.27 -6.27 -0.46
C THR A 98 2.39 -5.25 0.67
N SER A 99 1.32 -4.50 0.92
CA SER A 99 1.27 -3.55 2.02
C SER A 99 1.44 -4.25 3.37
N SER A 100 0.77 -5.41 3.54
CA SER A 100 0.88 -6.23 4.76
C SER A 100 2.30 -6.75 5.00
N SER A 101 3.13 -6.86 3.98
CA SER A 101 4.54 -7.27 4.10
C SER A 101 5.47 -6.07 4.35
N ASN A 102 5.23 -4.94 3.70
CA ASN A 102 6.12 -3.79 3.73
C ASN A 102 5.89 -2.88 4.95
N VAL A 103 4.65 -2.75 5.43
CA VAL A 103 4.34 -1.91 6.60
C VAL A 103 5.06 -2.38 7.87
N PRO A 104 5.11 -3.69 8.21
CA PRO A 104 5.91 -4.14 9.35
C PRO A 104 7.39 -3.75 9.26
N PHE A 105 7.99 -3.80 8.08
CA PHE A 105 9.37 -3.35 7.88
C PHE A 105 9.52 -1.87 8.18
N ALA A 106 8.62 -1.02 7.64
CA ALA A 106 8.63 0.42 7.88
C ALA A 106 8.44 0.76 9.38
N VAL A 107 7.52 0.05 10.04
CA VAL A 107 7.28 0.19 11.49
C VAL A 107 8.52 -0.21 12.30
N LEU A 108 9.16 -1.33 11.97
CA LEU A 108 10.38 -1.76 12.67
C LEU A 108 11.53 -0.78 12.50
N ALA A 109 11.71 -0.23 11.29
CA ALA A 109 12.69 0.81 11.03
C ALA A 109 12.40 2.09 11.85
N ALA A 110 11.12 2.49 11.91
CA ALA A 110 10.70 3.64 12.71
C ALA A 110 10.88 3.41 14.22
N LEU A 111 10.58 2.22 14.72
CA LEU A 111 10.83 1.84 16.13
C LEU A 111 12.32 1.84 16.45
N PHE A 112 13.15 1.35 15.54
CA PHE A 112 14.61 1.41 15.70
C PHE A 112 15.12 2.85 15.78
N HIS A 113 14.60 3.73 14.89
CA HIS A 113 14.89 5.16 14.93
C HIS A 113 14.42 5.79 16.24
N LYS A 114 13.19 5.53 16.68
CA LYS A 114 12.63 6.00 17.95
C LYS A 114 13.50 5.61 19.14
N ARG A 115 13.96 4.35 19.23
CA ARG A 115 14.83 3.88 20.31
C ARG A 115 16.17 4.63 20.39
N ARG A 116 16.69 5.10 19.26
CA ARG A 116 17.97 5.82 19.20
C ARG A 116 17.84 7.31 19.42
N THR A 117 16.70 7.89 19.10
CA THR A 117 16.52 9.35 19.03
C THR A 117 15.46 9.91 19.97
N GLY A 118 14.58 9.07 20.50
CA GLY A 118 13.39 9.47 21.26
C GLY A 118 12.34 10.16 20.38
N LYS A 119 12.37 10.02 19.05
CA LYS A 119 11.48 10.72 18.13
C LYS A 119 10.56 9.76 17.41
N GLY A 120 9.25 10.05 17.45
CA GLY A 120 8.25 9.44 16.57
C GLY A 120 8.33 10.00 15.15
N GLN A 121 7.55 9.43 14.24
CA GLN A 121 7.47 9.89 12.85
C GLN A 121 6.16 9.51 12.18
N PHE A 122 5.80 10.28 11.16
CA PHE A 122 4.71 9.96 10.26
C PHE A 122 5.26 9.18 9.07
N ILE A 123 4.58 8.08 8.72
CA ILE A 123 4.88 7.25 7.55
C ILE A 123 3.69 7.36 6.60
N ASP A 124 3.89 8.07 5.49
CA ASP A 124 2.95 8.08 4.36
C ASP A 124 3.22 6.86 3.47
N PHE A 125 2.30 5.91 3.49
CA PHE A 125 2.45 4.64 2.80
C PHE A 125 1.39 4.50 1.70
N GLY A 126 1.73 4.89 0.47
CA GLY A 126 0.87 4.67 -0.70
C GLY A 126 0.88 3.20 -1.12
N GLN A 127 -0.26 2.49 -0.99
CA GLN A 127 -0.32 1.06 -1.32
C GLN A 127 0.03 0.76 -2.78
N CYS A 128 -0.44 1.59 -3.72
CA CYS A 128 -0.10 1.46 -5.14
C CYS A 128 1.40 1.66 -5.38
N GLU A 129 2.01 2.65 -4.73
CA GLU A 129 3.45 2.91 -4.86
C GLU A 129 4.28 1.77 -4.28
N ALA A 130 3.88 1.23 -3.13
CA ALA A 130 4.53 0.09 -2.50
C ALA A 130 4.46 -1.18 -3.34
N PHE A 131 3.46 -1.30 -4.22
CA PHE A 131 3.32 -2.42 -5.14
C PHE A 131 4.23 -2.29 -6.38
N MET A 132 4.57 -1.09 -6.81
CA MET A 132 5.32 -0.87 -8.06
C MET A 132 6.65 -1.65 -8.18
N PRO A 133 7.45 -1.85 -7.12
CA PRO A 133 8.66 -2.67 -7.21
C PRO A 133 8.41 -4.11 -7.67
N HIS A 134 7.24 -4.68 -7.38
CA HIS A 134 6.85 -6.03 -7.86
C HIS A 134 6.60 -6.09 -9.37
N MET A 135 6.43 -4.94 -10.02
CA MET A 135 6.31 -4.78 -11.46
C MET A 135 7.58 -4.18 -12.10
N GLY A 136 8.67 -4.10 -11.35
CA GLY A 136 9.89 -3.42 -11.76
C GLY A 136 10.47 -3.91 -13.08
N GLU A 137 10.48 -5.22 -13.32
CA GLU A 137 10.93 -5.82 -14.58
C GLU A 137 10.16 -5.28 -15.79
N LEU A 138 8.84 -5.19 -15.68
CA LEU A 138 7.97 -4.75 -16.76
C LEU A 138 8.12 -3.25 -17.02
N MET A 139 8.27 -2.47 -15.94
CA MET A 139 8.55 -1.04 -16.04
C MET A 139 9.89 -0.78 -16.69
N MET A 140 10.92 -1.55 -16.33
CA MET A 140 12.25 -1.44 -16.93
C MET A 140 12.23 -1.84 -18.41
N ASP A 141 11.51 -2.91 -18.78
CA ASP A 141 11.38 -3.31 -20.20
C ASP A 141 10.70 -2.23 -21.03
N TYR A 142 9.70 -1.54 -20.44
CA TYR A 142 9.08 -0.39 -21.11
C TYR A 142 10.03 0.80 -21.25
N VAL A 143 10.71 1.19 -20.18
CA VAL A 143 11.59 2.37 -20.18
C VAL A 143 12.82 2.16 -21.09
N MET A 144 13.39 0.96 -21.08
CA MET A 144 14.61 0.64 -21.83
C MET A 144 14.35 0.25 -23.29
N ASN A 145 13.24 -0.42 -23.56
CA ASN A 145 12.99 -1.06 -24.85
C ASN A 145 11.68 -0.60 -25.52
N GLY A 146 10.86 0.23 -24.86
CA GLY A 146 9.55 0.65 -25.36
C GLY A 146 8.52 -0.50 -25.44
N ARG A 147 8.76 -1.60 -24.76
CA ARG A 147 7.89 -2.78 -24.84
C ARG A 147 6.78 -2.69 -23.78
N VAL A 148 5.54 -2.73 -24.25
CA VAL A 148 4.37 -2.87 -23.39
C VAL A 148 4.16 -4.35 -23.11
N ALA A 149 4.17 -4.71 -21.82
CA ALA A 149 3.91 -6.08 -21.40
C ALA A 149 2.51 -6.55 -21.77
N LYS A 150 2.39 -7.84 -22.13
CA LYS A 150 1.12 -8.51 -22.46
C LYS A 150 0.91 -9.70 -21.56
N ARG A 151 -0.31 -10.18 -21.49
CA ARG A 151 -0.63 -11.46 -20.83
C ARG A 151 0.08 -12.59 -21.51
N MET A 152 0.66 -13.48 -20.73
CA MET A 152 1.38 -14.65 -21.25
C MET A 152 0.92 -15.95 -20.59
N GLY A 153 -0.08 -15.88 -19.71
CA GLY A 153 -0.50 -17.02 -18.90
C GLY A 153 0.67 -17.58 -18.10
N ASN A 154 0.93 -18.87 -18.27
CA ASN A 154 2.03 -19.56 -17.59
C ASN A 154 3.34 -19.56 -18.39
N ARG A 155 3.44 -18.77 -19.46
CA ARG A 155 4.68 -18.67 -20.26
C ARG A 155 5.62 -17.60 -19.70
N HIS A 156 6.91 -17.76 -19.99
CA HIS A 156 7.94 -16.77 -19.65
C HIS A 156 8.84 -16.49 -20.86
N LYS A 157 9.23 -15.24 -21.06
CA LYS A 157 10.02 -14.81 -22.22
C LYS A 157 11.43 -15.40 -22.26
N ALA A 158 12.05 -15.61 -21.10
CA ALA A 158 13.44 -16.02 -20.97
C ALA A 158 13.63 -17.46 -20.45
N TRP A 159 12.60 -18.10 -19.91
CA TRP A 159 12.71 -19.40 -19.26
C TRP A 159 11.86 -20.46 -19.95
N ALA A 160 12.48 -21.62 -20.19
CA ALA A 160 11.82 -22.81 -20.72
C ALA A 160 12.44 -24.07 -20.08
N PRO A 161 11.64 -25.11 -19.78
CA PRO A 161 10.17 -25.13 -19.86
C PRO A 161 9.51 -24.30 -18.77
N HIS A 162 8.49 -23.51 -19.13
CA HIS A 162 7.72 -22.68 -18.19
C HIS A 162 6.25 -22.75 -18.57
N GLY A 163 5.46 -23.51 -17.83
CA GLY A 163 4.07 -23.78 -18.15
C GLY A 163 3.40 -24.71 -17.15
N CYS A 164 2.11 -24.91 -17.33
CA CYS A 164 1.33 -25.94 -16.65
C CYS A 164 1.18 -27.13 -17.61
N TYR A 165 1.59 -28.33 -17.18
CA TYR A 165 1.60 -29.55 -18.01
C TYR A 165 0.76 -30.62 -17.37
N PRO A 166 0.11 -31.48 -18.18
CA PRO A 166 -0.56 -32.67 -17.68
C PRO A 166 0.45 -33.58 -16.97
N SER A 167 0.04 -34.17 -15.85
CA SER A 167 0.82 -35.16 -15.11
C SER A 167 0.62 -36.55 -15.71
#